data_1402ed8d1d8cb351811d175810421ced
#
_entry.id   1402ed8d1d8cb351811d175810421ced
#
_cell.length_a   1.000
_cell.length_b   1.000
_cell.length_c   1.000
_cell.angle_alpha   90.00
_cell.angle_beta   90.00
_cell.angle_gamma   90.00
#
_symmetry.space_group_name_H-M   'P 1'
#
loop_
_entity.id
_entity.type
_entity.pdbx_description
1 polymer ?
#
loop_
_entity_poly.entity_id
_entity_poly.type
_entity_poly.pdbx_seq_one_letter_code
_entity_poly.pdbx_strand_id
1 'polypeptide(L)'
;KKSALGLSGGQQQRLCIARALANEPAVLLMDESTSALDPISTAKIEDLAVELKEKYTVIMVTHNMQQAVRVSDKTAFFLLGELVEFGDTDQLFSVPKDKRTEEYITGRFG
;
A
#
# COMPACT_ATOMS: atom_id res chain seq x y z
N LYS A 1 -28.46 0.90 12.33
CA LYS A 1 -27.59 0.28 11.34
C LYS A 1 -27.17 1.29 10.28
N LYS A 2 -25.88 1.48 10.14
CA LYS A 2 -25.34 2.44 9.17
C LYS A 2 -25.30 1.82 7.79
N SER A 3 -25.64 2.60 6.79
CA SER A 3 -25.39 2.22 5.41
C SER A 3 -23.91 2.47 5.09
N ALA A 4 -23.41 1.88 3.99
CA ALA A 4 -22.04 2.13 3.56
C ALA A 4 -21.77 3.60 3.28
N LEU A 5 -22.79 4.34 2.82
CA LEU A 5 -22.65 5.77 2.52
C LEU A 5 -22.48 6.62 3.77
N GLY A 6 -22.93 6.13 4.92
CA GLY A 6 -22.80 6.85 6.18
C GLY A 6 -21.50 6.61 6.93
N LEU A 7 -20.60 5.80 6.37
CA LEU A 7 -19.33 5.45 7.02
C LEU A 7 -18.22 6.44 6.63
N SER A 8 -17.25 6.60 7.53
CA SER A 8 -16.05 7.38 7.21
C SER A 8 -15.22 6.64 6.17
N GLY A 9 -14.26 7.33 5.53
CA GLY A 9 -13.37 6.72 4.56
C GLY A 9 -12.64 5.51 5.12
N GLY A 10 -12.16 5.60 6.38
CA GLY A 10 -11.47 4.49 7.02
C GLY A 10 -12.40 3.32 7.30
N GLN A 11 -13.63 3.60 7.73
CA GLN A 11 -14.62 2.56 7.98
C GLN A 11 -15.02 1.88 6.69
N GLN A 12 -15.17 2.63 5.59
CA GLN A 12 -15.48 2.06 4.28
C GLN A 12 -14.37 1.14 3.80
N GLN A 13 -13.12 1.53 3.98
CA GLN A 13 -11.98 0.69 3.61
C GLN A 13 -11.98 -0.61 4.40
N ARG A 14 -12.20 -0.54 5.71
CA ARG A 14 -12.24 -1.75 6.53
C ARG A 14 -13.40 -2.66 6.14
N LEU A 15 -14.55 -2.08 5.77
CA LEU A 15 -15.68 -2.87 5.29
C LEU A 15 -15.35 -3.59 3.99
N CYS A 16 -14.68 -2.93 3.05
CA CYS A 16 -14.27 -3.54 1.80
C CYS A 16 -13.28 -4.67 2.04
N ILE A 17 -12.34 -4.49 2.95
CA ILE A 17 -11.38 -5.53 3.32
C ILE A 17 -12.11 -6.73 3.94
N ALA A 18 -13.05 -6.47 4.84
CA ALA A 18 -13.82 -7.54 5.48
C ALA A 18 -14.60 -8.35 4.45
N ARG A 19 -15.18 -7.70 3.45
CA ARG A 19 -15.89 -8.39 2.37
C ARG A 19 -14.94 -9.27 1.55
N ALA A 20 -13.76 -8.76 1.25
CA ALA A 20 -12.76 -9.52 0.52
C ALA A 20 -12.34 -10.75 1.32
N LEU A 21 -12.11 -10.59 2.62
CA LEU A 21 -11.69 -11.68 3.49
C LEU A 21 -12.75 -12.76 3.66
N ALA A 22 -14.03 -12.41 3.51
CA ALA A 22 -15.11 -13.40 3.61
C ALA A 22 -14.99 -14.50 2.56
N ASN A 23 -14.28 -14.25 1.47
CA ASN A 23 -14.05 -15.23 0.40
C ASN A 23 -12.74 -16.01 0.58
N GLU A 24 -12.02 -15.78 1.66
CA GLU A 24 -10.75 -16.45 1.98
C GLU A 24 -9.75 -16.38 0.82
N PRO A 25 -9.39 -15.18 0.33
CA PRO A 25 -8.51 -15.05 -0.83
C PRO A 25 -7.08 -15.48 -0.49
N ALA A 26 -6.35 -15.97 -1.50
CA ALA A 26 -4.92 -16.21 -1.35
C ALA A 26 -4.14 -14.89 -1.46
N VAL A 27 -4.68 -13.93 -2.21
CA VAL A 27 -4.07 -12.62 -2.44
C VAL A 27 -5.10 -11.54 -2.15
N LEU A 28 -4.71 -10.54 -1.38
CA LEU A 28 -5.55 -9.39 -1.06
C LEU A 28 -4.94 -8.14 -1.70
N LEU A 29 -5.73 -7.45 -2.51
CA LEU A 29 -5.30 -6.21 -3.16
C LEU A 29 -5.87 -4.99 -2.42
N MET A 30 -4.99 -4.09 -2.01
CA MET A 30 -5.36 -2.83 -1.35
C MET A 30 -4.88 -1.68 -2.24
N ASP A 31 -5.79 -1.08 -3.00
CA ASP A 31 -5.44 -0.04 -3.96
C ASP A 31 -5.63 1.35 -3.35
N GLU A 32 -4.51 2.04 -3.13
CA GLU A 32 -4.48 3.39 -2.55
C GLU A 32 -5.40 3.55 -1.35
N SER A 33 -5.42 2.52 -0.51
CA SER A 33 -6.42 2.41 0.55
C SER A 33 -6.36 3.52 1.61
N THR A 34 -5.29 4.28 1.65
CA THR A 34 -5.12 5.35 2.64
C THR A 34 -5.01 6.75 2.04
N SER A 35 -5.12 6.90 0.71
CA SER A 35 -4.83 8.17 0.04
C SER A 35 -5.74 9.32 0.47
N ALA A 36 -6.98 9.04 0.88
CA ALA A 36 -7.96 10.06 1.28
C ALA A 36 -8.27 10.02 2.78
N LEU A 37 -7.49 9.29 3.58
CA LEU A 37 -7.77 9.12 5.00
C LEU A 37 -6.92 10.07 5.85
N ASP A 38 -7.43 10.38 7.06
CA ASP A 38 -6.65 11.13 8.03
C ASP A 38 -5.51 10.27 8.61
N PRO A 39 -4.53 10.88 9.31
CA PRO A 39 -3.37 10.13 9.81
C PRO A 39 -3.72 8.98 10.75
N ILE A 40 -4.76 9.12 11.56
CA ILE A 40 -5.15 8.07 12.52
C ILE A 40 -5.73 6.89 11.77
N SER A 41 -6.63 7.13 10.83
CA SER A 41 -7.24 6.07 10.03
C SER A 41 -6.20 5.40 9.13
N THR A 42 -5.25 6.18 8.61
CA THR A 42 -4.14 5.65 7.80
C THR A 42 -3.31 4.67 8.62
N ALA A 43 -2.97 5.02 9.86
CA ALA A 43 -2.19 4.15 10.73
C ALA A 43 -2.92 2.85 11.00
N LYS A 44 -4.23 2.90 11.23
CA LYS A 44 -5.03 1.69 11.48
C LYS A 44 -5.06 0.76 10.27
N ILE A 45 -5.17 1.32 9.08
CA ILE A 45 -5.17 0.52 7.85
C ILE A 45 -3.79 -0.11 7.63
N GLU A 46 -2.72 0.63 7.91
CA GLU A 46 -1.36 0.09 7.80
C GLU A 46 -1.13 -1.04 8.81
N ASP A 47 -1.60 -0.88 10.03
CA ASP A 47 -1.50 -1.93 11.06
C ASP A 47 -2.28 -3.16 10.62
N LEU A 48 -3.45 -2.97 10.04
CA LEU A 48 -4.25 -4.09 9.53
C LEU A 48 -3.52 -4.81 8.40
N ALA A 49 -2.89 -4.08 7.50
CA ALA A 49 -2.13 -4.69 6.42
C ALA A 49 -0.98 -5.54 6.96
N VAL A 50 -0.29 -5.05 7.98
CA VAL A 50 0.81 -5.79 8.63
C VAL A 50 0.30 -7.07 9.27
N GLU A 51 -0.87 -7.05 9.91
CA GLU A 51 -1.48 -8.25 10.46
C GLU A 51 -1.88 -9.22 9.36
N LEU A 52 -2.50 -8.73 8.30
CA LEU A 52 -3.02 -9.58 7.23
C LEU A 52 -1.92 -10.29 6.45
N LYS A 53 -0.75 -9.69 6.33
CA LYS A 53 0.34 -10.34 5.60
C LYS A 53 0.86 -11.61 6.26
N GLU A 54 0.49 -11.85 7.51
CA GLU A 54 0.84 -13.09 8.21
C GLU A 54 0.09 -14.29 7.61
N LYS A 55 -1.09 -14.07 7.05
CA LYS A 55 -1.93 -15.13 6.50
C LYS A 55 -2.12 -15.04 5.00
N TYR A 56 -1.99 -13.85 4.44
CA TYR A 56 -2.31 -13.59 3.04
C TYR A 56 -1.13 -12.91 2.36
N THR A 57 -1.08 -13.03 1.04
CA THR A 57 -0.21 -12.18 0.24
C THR A 57 -0.96 -10.87 0.04
N VAL A 58 -0.42 -9.78 0.56
CA VAL A 58 -1.06 -8.46 0.46
C VAL A 58 -0.30 -7.64 -0.58
N ILE A 59 -1.04 -7.14 -1.57
CA ILE A 59 -0.49 -6.24 -2.57
C ILE A 59 -1.13 -4.88 -2.35
N MET A 60 -0.31 -3.86 -2.10
CA MET A 60 -0.79 -2.51 -1.86
C MET A 60 -0.29 -1.58 -2.95
N VAL A 61 -1.19 -0.82 -3.54
CA VAL A 61 -0.83 0.22 -4.51
C VAL A 61 -0.92 1.56 -3.79
N THR A 62 0.17 2.32 -3.81
CA THR A 62 0.21 3.59 -3.10
C THR A 62 1.13 4.59 -3.80
N HIS A 63 0.81 5.87 -3.69
CA HIS A 63 1.69 6.97 -4.09
C HIS A 63 2.56 7.44 -2.94
N ASN A 64 2.35 6.90 -1.75
CA ASN A 64 3.05 7.33 -0.55
C ASN A 64 4.26 6.42 -0.29
N MET A 65 5.45 6.92 -0.59
CA MET A 65 6.69 6.16 -0.39
C MET A 65 6.92 5.77 1.06
N GLN A 66 6.55 6.66 1.99
CA GLN A 66 6.74 6.38 3.41
C GLN A 66 5.86 5.21 3.84
N GLN A 67 4.65 5.11 3.30
CA GLN A 67 3.79 3.97 3.57
C GLN A 67 4.41 2.67 3.05
N ALA A 68 4.94 2.69 1.85
CA ALA A 68 5.61 1.52 1.28
C ALA A 68 6.76 1.07 2.17
N VAL A 69 7.57 2.03 2.65
CA VAL A 69 8.70 1.71 3.54
C VAL A 69 8.22 1.08 4.84
N ARG A 70 7.11 1.58 5.40
CA ARG A 70 6.63 1.11 6.71
C ARG A 70 6.04 -0.28 6.65
N VAL A 71 5.33 -0.63 5.58
CA VAL A 71 4.47 -1.81 5.61
C VAL A 71 4.88 -2.93 4.66
N SER A 72 5.73 -2.67 3.67
CA SER A 72 6.02 -3.66 2.65
C SER A 72 7.36 -4.35 2.84
N ASP A 73 7.40 -5.62 2.45
CA ASP A 73 8.63 -6.41 2.44
C ASP A 73 9.32 -6.26 1.09
N LYS A 74 8.54 -6.17 0.02
CA LYS A 74 9.04 -5.96 -1.33
C LYS A 74 8.29 -4.81 -1.97
N THR A 75 8.96 -4.09 -2.84
CA THR A 75 8.38 -2.93 -3.52
C THR A 75 8.65 -3.02 -5.01
N ALA A 76 7.63 -2.68 -5.78
CA ALA A 76 7.73 -2.53 -7.24
C ALA A 76 7.50 -1.06 -7.56
N PHE A 77 8.44 -0.45 -8.27
CA PHE A 77 8.30 0.93 -8.72
C PHE A 77 7.87 0.96 -10.16
N PHE A 78 6.72 1.58 -10.42
CA PHE A 78 6.18 1.76 -11.76
C PHE A 78 6.22 3.21 -12.18
N LEU A 79 6.56 3.45 -13.42
CA LEU A 79 6.55 4.80 -13.99
C LEU A 79 5.92 4.72 -15.37
N LEU A 80 4.86 5.51 -15.58
CA LEU A 80 4.15 5.58 -16.87
C LEU A 80 3.77 4.18 -17.41
N GLY A 81 3.31 3.30 -16.52
CA GLY A 81 2.86 1.97 -16.89
C GLY A 81 3.98 0.95 -17.06
N GLU A 82 5.21 1.34 -16.83
CA GLU A 82 6.36 0.44 -16.96
C GLU A 82 6.91 0.06 -15.59
N LEU A 83 7.21 -1.21 -15.38
CA LEU A 83 7.90 -1.65 -14.17
C LEU A 83 9.37 -1.25 -14.28
N VAL A 84 9.79 -0.32 -13.44
CA VAL A 84 11.15 0.20 -13.46
C VAL A 84 12.08 -0.64 -12.61
N GLU A 85 11.63 -0.97 -11.40
CA GLU A 85 12.47 -1.74 -10.48
C GLU A 85 11.59 -2.52 -9.52
N PHE A 86 12.04 -3.72 -9.12
CA PHE A 86 11.37 -4.56 -8.14
C PHE A 86 12.42 -5.20 -7.25
N GLY A 87 12.20 -5.20 -5.95
CA GLY A 87 13.12 -5.83 -5.01
C GLY A 87 12.71 -5.63 -3.58
N ASP A 88 13.60 -6.00 -2.67
CA ASP A 88 13.38 -5.79 -1.25
C ASP A 88 13.19 -4.30 -0.98
N THR A 89 12.20 -3.97 -0.15
CA THR A 89 11.88 -2.59 0.14
C THR A 89 13.07 -1.80 0.68
N ASP A 90 13.80 -2.37 1.63
CA ASP A 90 14.96 -1.70 2.20
C ASP A 90 16.02 -1.42 1.16
N GLN A 91 16.30 -2.38 0.30
CA GLN A 91 17.30 -2.22 -0.76
C GLN A 91 16.86 -1.19 -1.78
N LEU A 92 15.59 -1.26 -2.20
CA LEU A 92 15.08 -0.35 -3.24
C LEU A 92 15.10 1.10 -2.78
N PHE A 93 14.79 1.37 -1.52
CA PHE A 93 14.78 2.74 -0.99
C PHE A 93 16.14 3.22 -0.50
N SER A 94 17.08 2.31 -0.25
CA SER A 94 18.43 2.68 0.23
C SER A 94 19.45 2.71 -0.90
N VAL A 95 19.43 1.68 -1.74
CA VAL A 95 20.43 1.53 -2.82
C VAL A 95 19.69 1.06 -4.08
N PRO A 96 18.90 1.94 -4.68
CA PRO A 96 18.17 1.58 -5.90
C PRO A 96 19.13 1.28 -7.04
N LYS A 97 18.76 0.34 -7.88
CA LYS A 97 19.58 -0.10 -9.01
C LYS A 97 19.32 0.72 -10.27
N ASP A 98 18.11 1.26 -10.39
CA ASP A 98 17.74 2.06 -11.55
C ASP A 98 17.81 3.55 -11.20
N LYS A 99 18.42 4.34 -12.07
CA LYS A 99 18.56 5.78 -11.83
C LYS A 99 17.21 6.47 -11.70
N ARG A 100 16.20 6.02 -12.41
CA ARG A 100 14.85 6.61 -12.33
C ARG A 100 14.25 6.42 -10.94
N THR A 101 14.51 5.26 -10.33
CA THR A 101 14.09 4.99 -8.94
C THR A 101 14.77 5.96 -8.00
N GLU A 102 16.09 6.12 -8.15
CA GLU A 102 16.86 7.03 -7.31
C GLU A 102 16.34 8.46 -7.43
N GLU A 103 16.07 8.91 -8.65
CA GLU A 103 15.58 10.26 -8.87
C GLU A 103 14.21 10.48 -8.23
N TYR A 104 13.35 9.49 -8.30
CA TYR A 104 12.03 9.57 -7.70
C TYR A 104 12.13 9.66 -6.17
N ILE A 105 12.95 8.80 -5.57
CA ILE A 105 13.13 8.76 -4.11
C ILE A 105 13.73 10.04 -3.59
N THR A 106 14.69 10.61 -4.31
CA THR A 106 15.37 11.84 -3.87
C THR A 106 14.61 13.10 -4.21
N GLY A 107 13.47 12.99 -4.89
CA GLY A 107 12.68 14.15 -5.25
C GLY A 107 13.24 14.95 -6.43
N ARG A 108 14.19 14.40 -7.16
CA ARG A 108 14.77 15.06 -8.34
C ARG A 108 14.00 14.76 -9.61
N PHE A 109 13.01 13.92 -9.47
CA PHE A 109 12.17 13.51 -10.58
C PHE A 109 11.16 14.61 -10.87
N GLY A 110 11.11 15.08 -12.06
CA GLY A 110 10.13 16.10 -12.37
C GLY A 110 10.28 16.66 -13.73
#